data_7c53c7f9cc89d6e5478e0b1afe493b25
#
_entry.id   7c53c7f9cc89d6e5478e0b1afe493b25
#
_cell.length_a   1.000
_cell.length_b   1.000
_cell.length_c   1.000
_cell.angle_alpha   90.00
_cell.angle_beta   90.00
_cell.angle_gamma   90.00
#
_symmetry.space_group_name_H-M   'P 1'
#
loop_
_entity.id
_entity.type
_entity.pdbx_description
1 polymer ?
#
loop_
_entity_poly.entity_id
_entity_poly.type
_entity_poly.pdbx_seq_one_letter_code
_entity_poly.pdbx_strand_id
1 'polypeptide(L)'
;MDIQMTQSPSTLSASVGDRVTITCRASQSISSWLAWYQQKPGKAPKVLIYKASTLESGVPLRFSGSGSGTEFTLTISSLQPDDFATYYCQQYSAYRTFGQGTKVEIKRTVAAPSVFIFPPSDEQLKSGTASVVCLLNNFYPREAKVQWKVDNALQSGNSQESVTEQDSKDSTYSLSSTLTLSKADYEKHKVYACEVTHQGLSSPVTKSFNRGEC
;
A
#
# COMPACT_ATOMS: atom_id res chain seq x y z
N MET A 1 -12.85 -27.96 17.85
CA MET A 1 -12.73 -26.49 17.91
C MET A 1 -11.55 -26.05 17.04
N ASP A 2 -11.76 -25.05 16.20
CA ASP A 2 -10.69 -24.57 15.32
C ASP A 2 -9.60 -23.87 16.10
N ILE A 3 -8.36 -24.07 15.68
CA ILE A 3 -7.22 -23.40 16.27
C ILE A 3 -7.13 -21.99 15.66
N GLN A 4 -7.19 -20.97 16.52
CA GLN A 4 -7.09 -19.59 16.08
C GLN A 4 -5.64 -19.13 16.13
N MET A 5 -5.23 -18.41 15.08
CA MET A 5 -3.88 -17.85 14.97
C MET A 5 -3.97 -16.32 15.02
N THR A 6 -3.18 -15.71 15.88
CA THR A 6 -3.16 -14.26 16.07
C THR A 6 -1.76 -13.73 15.83
N GLN A 7 -1.63 -12.78 14.91
CA GLN A 7 -0.36 -12.15 14.59
C GLN A 7 -0.25 -10.76 15.19
N SER A 8 0.96 -10.36 15.53
CA SER A 8 1.29 -9.02 15.97
C SER A 8 2.67 -8.60 15.46
N PRO A 9 2.83 -7.33 15.08
CA PRO A 9 1.77 -6.34 14.91
C PRO A 9 0.96 -6.61 13.64
N SER A 10 -0.16 -5.88 13.45
CA SER A 10 -0.94 -5.98 12.20
C SER A 10 -0.24 -5.26 11.05
N THR A 11 0.42 -4.16 11.34
CA THR A 11 1.24 -3.40 10.39
C THR A 11 2.52 -2.96 11.08
N LEU A 12 3.60 -2.86 10.31
CA LEU A 12 4.84 -2.28 10.81
C LEU A 12 5.58 -1.55 9.69
N SER A 13 6.33 -0.52 10.09
CA SER A 13 7.14 0.28 9.19
C SER A 13 8.58 0.24 9.73
N ALA A 14 9.54 -0.13 8.88
CA ALA A 14 10.93 -0.24 9.28
C ALA A 14 11.85 0.15 8.12
N SER A 15 13.05 0.57 8.45
CA SER A 15 14.04 1.02 7.49
C SER A 15 14.82 -0.15 6.89
N VAL A 16 15.36 0.05 5.71
CA VAL A 16 16.27 -0.92 5.09
C VAL A 16 17.45 -1.16 6.05
N GLY A 17 17.77 -2.43 6.26
CA GLY A 17 18.83 -2.85 7.18
C GLY A 17 18.34 -3.15 8.60
N ASP A 18 17.13 -2.76 8.96
CA ASP A 18 16.57 -3.03 10.28
C ASP A 18 16.27 -4.51 10.48
N ARG A 19 16.34 -4.93 11.75
CA ARG A 19 15.86 -6.23 12.17
C ARG A 19 14.36 -6.15 12.47
N VAL A 20 13.58 -7.01 11.87
CA VAL A 20 12.12 -7.04 12.01
C VAL A 20 11.69 -8.35 12.62
N THR A 21 10.78 -8.27 13.58
CA THR A 21 10.23 -9.45 14.27
C THR A 21 8.72 -9.43 14.22
N ILE A 22 8.12 -10.52 13.74
CA ILE A 22 6.67 -10.73 13.67
C ILE A 22 6.34 -11.92 14.57
N THR A 23 5.34 -11.76 15.42
CA THR A 23 4.90 -12.80 16.35
C THR A 23 3.59 -13.42 15.91
N CYS A 24 3.49 -14.73 16.09
CA CYS A 24 2.29 -15.50 15.82
C CYS A 24 1.97 -16.33 17.05
N ARG A 25 0.71 -16.28 17.51
CA ARG A 25 0.26 -17.01 18.69
C ARG A 25 -0.90 -17.93 18.32
N ALA A 26 -0.82 -19.18 18.72
CA ALA A 26 -1.88 -20.17 18.54
C ALA A 26 -2.76 -20.25 19.80
N SER A 27 -4.06 -20.47 19.59
CA SER A 27 -5.01 -20.59 20.71
C SER A 27 -4.80 -21.86 21.55
N GLN A 28 -4.12 -22.86 20.98
CA GLN A 28 -3.70 -24.08 21.69
C GLN A 28 -2.43 -24.60 21.04
N SER A 29 -1.75 -25.53 21.70
CA SER A 29 -0.46 -26.02 21.18
C SER A 29 -0.61 -26.67 19.83
N ILE A 30 0.29 -26.29 18.92
CA ILE A 30 0.39 -26.88 17.58
C ILE A 30 1.74 -27.57 17.36
N SER A 31 2.47 -27.82 18.45
CA SER A 31 3.84 -28.37 18.40
C SER A 31 4.73 -27.46 17.52
N SER A 32 5.29 -28.00 16.44
CA SER A 32 6.09 -27.22 15.46
C SER A 32 5.41 -27.12 14.09
N TRP A 33 4.11 -27.43 14.04
CA TRP A 33 3.38 -27.46 12.76
C TRP A 33 2.92 -26.08 12.34
N LEU A 34 3.90 -25.20 12.08
CA LEU A 34 3.68 -23.83 11.68
C LEU A 34 4.49 -23.50 10.43
N ALA A 35 3.86 -22.79 9.50
CA ALA A 35 4.51 -22.26 8.30
C ALA A 35 4.34 -20.74 8.24
N TRP A 36 5.31 -20.07 7.62
CA TRP A 36 5.27 -18.65 7.33
C TRP A 36 5.22 -18.43 5.83
N TYR A 37 4.35 -17.52 5.39
CA TYR A 37 4.17 -17.17 3.99
C TYR A 37 4.43 -15.69 3.79
N GLN A 38 4.96 -15.36 2.60
CA GLN A 38 5.06 -13.99 2.12
C GLN A 38 4.10 -13.84 0.94
N GLN A 39 3.29 -12.80 0.96
CA GLN A 39 2.42 -12.46 -0.16
C GLN A 39 2.67 -11.04 -0.59
N LYS A 40 3.12 -10.87 -1.84
CA LYS A 40 3.27 -9.57 -2.47
C LYS A 40 1.97 -9.17 -3.17
N PRO A 41 1.72 -7.86 -3.35
CA PRO A 41 0.49 -7.38 -3.97
C PRO A 41 0.23 -8.04 -5.34
N GLY A 42 -0.99 -8.56 -5.52
CA GLY A 42 -1.40 -9.20 -6.77
C GLY A 42 -0.77 -10.56 -7.04
N LYS A 43 -0.03 -11.13 -6.08
CA LYS A 43 0.64 -12.42 -6.23
C LYS A 43 0.10 -13.44 -5.24
N ALA A 44 0.31 -14.72 -5.54
CA ALA A 44 -0.03 -15.80 -4.63
C ALA A 44 0.94 -15.81 -3.42
N PRO A 45 0.48 -16.30 -2.26
CA PRO A 45 1.40 -16.50 -1.13
C PRO A 45 2.50 -17.50 -1.47
N LYS A 46 3.70 -17.21 -0.98
CA LYS A 46 4.88 -18.05 -1.17
C LYS A 46 5.36 -18.51 0.20
N VAL A 47 5.58 -19.82 0.37
CA VAL A 47 6.10 -20.33 1.64
C VAL A 47 7.55 -19.90 1.84
N LEU A 48 7.85 -19.39 3.02
CA LEU A 48 9.20 -19.02 3.43
C LEU A 48 9.81 -20.06 4.36
N ILE A 49 9.02 -20.48 5.34
CA ILE A 49 9.46 -21.34 6.43
C ILE A 49 8.37 -22.37 6.70
N TYR A 50 8.76 -23.58 6.95
CA TYR A 50 7.86 -24.65 7.39
C TYR A 50 8.42 -25.33 8.62
N LYS A 51 7.57 -26.08 9.33
CA LYS A 51 7.95 -26.76 10.57
C LYS A 51 8.63 -25.79 11.57
N ALA A 52 8.07 -24.59 11.68
CA ALA A 52 8.46 -23.49 12.56
C ALA A 52 9.81 -22.83 12.25
N SER A 53 10.82 -23.59 11.83
CA SER A 53 12.19 -23.06 11.71
C SER A 53 12.94 -23.52 10.46
N THR A 54 12.34 -24.35 9.61
CA THR A 54 13.02 -24.85 8.41
C THR A 54 12.80 -23.88 7.25
N LEU A 55 13.89 -23.33 6.74
CA LEU A 55 13.86 -22.39 5.61
C LEU A 55 13.59 -23.16 4.31
N GLU A 56 12.60 -22.68 3.53
CA GLU A 56 12.33 -23.26 2.22
C GLU A 56 13.48 -22.98 1.26
N SER A 57 13.72 -23.92 0.34
CA SER A 57 14.77 -23.77 -0.67
C SER A 57 14.59 -22.51 -1.50
N GLY A 58 15.68 -21.76 -1.67
CA GLY A 58 15.67 -20.52 -2.46
C GLY A 58 15.27 -19.27 -1.70
N VAL A 59 14.86 -19.41 -0.44
CA VAL A 59 14.52 -18.26 0.41
C VAL A 59 15.80 -17.65 0.99
N PRO A 60 15.94 -16.31 0.95
CA PRO A 60 17.14 -15.66 1.49
C PRO A 60 17.37 -15.96 2.98
N LEU A 61 18.67 -16.07 3.34
CA LEU A 61 19.07 -16.42 4.71
C LEU A 61 18.72 -15.37 5.75
N ARG A 62 18.34 -14.17 5.34
CA ARG A 62 17.90 -13.13 6.29
C ARG A 62 16.58 -13.46 6.97
N PHE A 63 15.82 -14.42 6.42
CA PHE A 63 14.59 -14.91 7.02
C PHE A 63 14.90 -16.08 7.97
N SER A 64 14.31 -16.05 9.15
CA SER A 64 14.42 -17.16 10.11
C SER A 64 13.15 -17.26 10.94
N GLY A 65 12.85 -18.47 11.38
CA GLY A 65 11.70 -18.73 12.23
C GLY A 65 12.12 -19.45 13.51
N SER A 66 11.37 -19.23 14.57
CA SER A 66 11.58 -19.90 15.85
C SER A 66 10.26 -20.08 16.58
N GLY A 67 10.29 -20.92 17.62
CA GLY A 67 9.15 -21.16 18.48
C GLY A 67 8.63 -22.58 18.41
N SER A 68 7.80 -22.91 19.37
CA SER A 68 7.09 -24.17 19.45
C SER A 68 5.90 -24.02 20.40
N GLY A 69 4.92 -24.91 20.29
CA GLY A 69 3.74 -24.87 21.15
C GLY A 69 2.74 -23.82 20.72
N THR A 70 2.75 -22.66 21.37
CA THR A 70 1.76 -21.60 21.11
C THR A 70 2.38 -20.27 20.64
N GLU A 71 3.70 -20.10 20.77
CA GLU A 71 4.33 -18.83 20.37
C GLU A 71 5.41 -19.06 19.35
N PHE A 72 5.33 -18.27 18.27
CA PHE A 72 6.22 -18.38 17.12
C PHE A 72 6.66 -17.01 16.66
N THR A 73 7.83 -16.93 16.08
CA THR A 73 8.42 -15.68 15.63
C THR A 73 9.04 -15.84 14.25
N LEU A 74 8.74 -14.91 13.36
CA LEU A 74 9.45 -14.71 12.09
C LEU A 74 10.38 -13.52 12.27
N THR A 75 11.65 -13.68 11.91
CA THR A 75 12.63 -12.61 11.96
C THR A 75 13.23 -12.37 10.59
N ILE A 76 13.30 -11.09 10.19
CA ILE A 76 14.06 -10.64 9.04
C ILE A 76 15.26 -9.88 9.61
N SER A 77 16.47 -10.43 9.46
CA SER A 77 17.66 -9.89 10.14
C SER A 77 18.12 -8.56 9.56
N SER A 78 17.89 -8.30 8.29
CA SER A 78 18.26 -7.06 7.59
C SER A 78 17.25 -6.81 6.49
N LEU A 79 16.27 -5.96 6.77
CA LEU A 79 15.14 -5.68 5.87
C LEU A 79 15.64 -5.08 4.56
N GLN A 80 15.12 -5.59 3.45
CA GLN A 80 15.41 -5.11 2.10
C GLN A 80 14.15 -4.50 1.47
N PRO A 81 14.27 -3.58 0.49
CA PRO A 81 13.08 -3.01 -0.15
C PRO A 81 12.16 -4.06 -0.77
N ASP A 82 12.74 -5.17 -1.24
CA ASP A 82 11.97 -6.28 -1.82
C ASP A 82 11.17 -7.07 -0.78
N ASP A 83 11.38 -6.81 0.51
CA ASP A 83 10.67 -7.48 1.59
C ASP A 83 9.32 -6.82 1.92
N PHE A 84 8.95 -5.73 1.23
CA PHE A 84 7.61 -5.17 1.30
C PHE A 84 6.59 -6.24 0.88
N ALA A 85 5.73 -6.61 1.79
CA ALA A 85 4.76 -7.68 1.59
C ALA A 85 3.87 -7.81 2.83
N THR A 86 2.88 -8.69 2.73
CA THR A 86 2.12 -9.14 3.89
C THR A 86 2.61 -10.55 4.24
N TYR A 87 2.86 -10.78 5.53
CA TYR A 87 3.36 -12.05 6.03
C TYR A 87 2.27 -12.74 6.85
N TYR A 88 2.09 -14.04 6.62
CA TYR A 88 1.08 -14.85 7.30
C TYR A 88 1.72 -16.04 7.97
N CYS A 89 1.28 -16.35 9.20
CA CYS A 89 1.53 -17.64 9.80
C CYS A 89 0.36 -18.58 9.53
N GLN A 90 0.64 -19.87 9.47
CA GLN A 90 -0.38 -20.90 9.23
C GLN A 90 -0.05 -22.12 10.08
N GLN A 91 -1.01 -22.56 10.89
CA GLN A 91 -0.87 -23.86 11.55
C GLN A 91 -1.40 -24.97 10.63
N TYR A 92 -0.77 -26.12 10.71
CA TYR A 92 -1.23 -27.32 10.00
C TYR A 92 -1.20 -28.57 10.90
N SER A 93 -1.36 -28.33 12.21
CA SER A 93 -1.53 -29.39 13.20
C SER A 93 -2.90 -30.04 13.11
N ALA A 94 -3.96 -29.21 13.03
CA ALA A 94 -5.34 -29.65 12.89
C ALA A 94 -6.03 -28.78 11.87
N TYR A 95 -6.39 -29.38 10.70
CA TYR A 95 -6.84 -28.61 9.55
C TYR A 95 -5.77 -27.59 9.18
N ARG A 96 -6.17 -26.42 8.66
CA ARG A 96 -5.26 -25.33 8.36
C ARG A 96 -5.95 -24.00 8.67
N THR A 97 -5.35 -23.20 9.53
CA THR A 97 -5.84 -21.86 9.79
C THR A 97 -4.68 -20.86 9.72
N PHE A 98 -4.99 -19.67 9.23
CA PHE A 98 -4.02 -18.60 9.05
C PHE A 98 -4.18 -17.54 10.12
N GLY A 99 -3.09 -16.83 10.42
CA GLY A 99 -3.17 -15.55 11.11
C GLY A 99 -3.77 -14.49 10.19
N GLN A 100 -4.09 -13.32 10.74
CA GLN A 100 -4.72 -12.23 9.99
C GLN A 100 -3.76 -11.46 9.08
N GLY A 101 -2.48 -11.72 9.19
CA GLY A 101 -1.45 -11.07 8.39
C GLY A 101 -0.77 -9.90 9.09
N THR A 102 0.47 -9.66 8.71
CA THR A 102 1.26 -8.51 9.13
C THR A 102 1.78 -7.83 7.87
N LYS A 103 1.35 -6.59 7.64
CA LYS A 103 1.81 -5.81 6.50
C LYS A 103 3.08 -5.07 6.87
N VAL A 104 4.14 -5.28 6.10
CA VAL A 104 5.45 -4.63 6.30
C VAL A 104 5.60 -3.52 5.27
N GLU A 105 5.74 -2.29 5.74
CA GLU A 105 6.08 -1.12 4.94
C GLU A 105 7.55 -0.78 5.15
N ILE A 106 8.24 -0.39 4.09
CA ILE A 106 9.62 0.07 4.17
C ILE A 106 9.60 1.58 4.49
N LYS A 107 10.22 1.96 5.60
CA LYS A 107 10.39 3.35 5.99
C LYS A 107 11.59 3.94 5.24
N ARG A 108 11.40 5.11 4.66
CA ARG A 108 12.45 5.81 3.92
C ARG A 108 12.39 7.30 4.22
N THR A 109 13.31 8.07 3.65
CA THR A 109 13.28 9.53 3.76
C THR A 109 12.06 10.11 3.07
N VAL A 110 11.61 11.26 3.54
CA VAL A 110 10.48 11.98 2.95
C VAL A 110 10.80 12.32 1.50
N ALA A 111 9.84 12.09 0.62
CA ALA A 111 9.92 12.45 -0.80
C ALA A 111 8.63 13.17 -1.18
N ALA A 112 8.78 14.39 -1.71
CA ALA A 112 7.63 15.17 -2.17
C ALA A 112 7.08 14.58 -3.47
N PRO A 113 5.75 14.63 -3.69
CA PRO A 113 5.19 14.16 -4.95
C PRO A 113 5.50 15.12 -6.10
N SER A 114 5.65 14.55 -7.29
CA SER A 114 5.53 15.29 -8.54
C SER A 114 4.07 15.29 -8.93
N VAL A 115 3.51 16.46 -9.20
CA VAL A 115 2.06 16.61 -9.41
C VAL A 115 1.75 16.97 -10.86
N PHE A 116 0.79 16.24 -11.44
CA PHE A 116 0.34 16.46 -12.83
C PHE A 116 -1.16 16.46 -12.89
N ILE A 117 -1.73 17.32 -13.73
CA ILE A 117 -3.16 17.37 -13.96
C ILE A 117 -3.45 17.04 -15.42
N PHE A 118 -4.51 16.27 -15.67
CA PHE A 118 -4.91 15.84 -17.01
C PHE A 118 -6.35 16.21 -17.27
N PRO A 119 -6.63 17.02 -18.32
CA PRO A 119 -8.00 17.29 -18.73
C PRO A 119 -8.67 16.02 -19.28
N PRO A 120 -10.02 15.97 -19.33
CA PRO A 120 -10.70 14.88 -20.00
C PRO A 120 -10.35 14.86 -21.47
N SER A 121 -10.33 13.66 -22.09
CA SER A 121 -10.11 13.52 -23.50
C SER A 121 -11.35 13.96 -24.29
N ASP A 122 -11.14 14.44 -25.50
CA ASP A 122 -12.24 14.77 -26.40
C ASP A 122 -13.12 13.55 -26.70
N GLU A 123 -12.51 12.38 -26.80
CA GLU A 123 -13.21 11.12 -26.99
C GLU A 123 -14.19 10.83 -25.84
N GLN A 124 -13.73 10.99 -24.59
CA GLN A 124 -14.60 10.78 -23.43
C GLN A 124 -15.76 11.77 -23.41
N LEU A 125 -15.50 13.03 -23.74
CA LEU A 125 -16.54 14.06 -23.75
C LEU A 125 -17.67 13.72 -24.70
N LYS A 126 -17.39 13.04 -25.81
CA LYS A 126 -18.43 12.57 -26.72
C LYS A 126 -19.43 11.61 -26.07
N SER A 127 -19.00 10.90 -25.03
CA SER A 127 -19.86 9.96 -24.31
C SER A 127 -20.73 10.63 -23.25
N GLY A 128 -20.54 11.91 -22.98
CA GLY A 128 -21.32 12.67 -21.99
C GLY A 128 -20.74 12.74 -20.60
N THR A 129 -19.53 12.25 -20.40
CA THR A 129 -18.84 12.25 -19.10
C THR A 129 -17.48 12.93 -19.22
N ALA A 130 -17.04 13.59 -18.15
CA ALA A 130 -15.73 14.21 -18.06
C ALA A 130 -15.01 13.72 -16.82
N SER A 131 -13.84 13.11 -16.99
CA SER A 131 -12.95 12.73 -15.88
C SER A 131 -11.71 13.61 -15.93
N VAL A 132 -11.46 14.31 -14.84
CA VAL A 132 -10.25 15.10 -14.64
C VAL A 132 -9.37 14.34 -13.68
N VAL A 133 -8.10 14.13 -14.00
CA VAL A 133 -7.20 13.30 -13.21
C VAL A 133 -6.04 14.14 -12.69
N CYS A 134 -5.77 13.97 -11.40
CA CYS A 134 -4.59 14.53 -10.75
C CYS A 134 -3.70 13.37 -10.34
N LEU A 135 -2.43 13.40 -10.76
CA LEU A 135 -1.44 12.37 -10.44
C LEU A 135 -0.42 12.93 -9.47
N LEU A 136 -0.22 12.22 -8.35
CA LEU A 136 0.87 12.46 -7.40
C LEU A 136 1.86 11.31 -7.57
N ASN A 137 3.08 11.60 -7.99
CA ASN A 137 4.01 10.57 -8.37
C ASN A 137 5.20 10.48 -7.43
N ASN A 138 5.52 9.25 -7.01
CA ASN A 138 6.75 8.90 -6.28
C ASN A 138 6.97 9.72 -5.01
N PHE A 139 6.06 9.58 -4.05
CA PHE A 139 6.14 10.30 -2.78
C PHE A 139 6.22 9.35 -1.58
N TYR A 140 6.68 9.86 -0.47
CA TYR A 140 6.71 9.17 0.82
C TYR A 140 6.68 10.22 1.95
N PRO A 141 5.91 10.04 3.04
CA PRO A 141 5.05 8.89 3.36
C PRO A 141 3.76 8.86 2.53
N ARG A 142 2.93 7.83 2.77
CA ARG A 142 1.71 7.57 2.01
C ARG A 142 0.63 8.63 2.19
N GLU A 143 0.60 9.29 3.34
CA GLU A 143 -0.40 10.28 3.68
C GLU A 143 -0.23 11.50 2.79
N ALA A 144 -1.28 11.83 2.04
CA ALA A 144 -1.35 12.99 1.16
C ALA A 144 -2.79 13.49 1.11
N LYS A 145 -2.96 14.79 0.92
CA LYS A 145 -4.28 15.39 0.79
C LYS A 145 -4.41 16.02 -0.58
N VAL A 146 -5.45 15.63 -1.32
CA VAL A 146 -5.78 16.20 -2.62
C VAL A 146 -7.13 16.87 -2.53
N GLN A 147 -7.18 18.15 -2.90
CA GLN A 147 -8.44 18.91 -2.97
C GLN A 147 -8.65 19.37 -4.41
N TRP A 148 -9.88 19.18 -4.90
CA TRP A 148 -10.29 19.68 -6.19
C TRP A 148 -10.98 21.03 -6.06
N LYS A 149 -10.63 21.96 -6.95
CA LYS A 149 -11.28 23.27 -7.03
C LYS A 149 -11.71 23.51 -8.48
N VAL A 150 -12.95 23.89 -8.66
CA VAL A 150 -13.53 24.24 -9.95
C VAL A 150 -13.97 25.68 -9.87
N ASP A 151 -13.38 26.54 -10.70
CA ASP A 151 -13.56 28.00 -10.61
C ASP A 151 -13.41 28.48 -9.17
N ASN A 152 -12.39 27.97 -8.48
CA ASN A 152 -12.05 28.26 -7.08
C ASN A 152 -13.03 27.72 -6.04
N ALA A 153 -14.04 26.96 -6.42
CA ALA A 153 -14.98 26.32 -5.50
C ALA A 153 -14.49 24.92 -5.13
N LEU A 154 -14.35 24.68 -3.82
CA LEU A 154 -13.90 23.38 -3.31
C LEU A 154 -14.96 22.32 -3.62
N GLN A 155 -14.53 21.21 -4.21
CA GLN A 155 -15.38 20.10 -4.56
C GLN A 155 -15.48 19.09 -3.43
N SER A 156 -16.63 18.40 -3.33
CA SER A 156 -16.85 17.36 -2.35
C SER A 156 -17.81 16.30 -2.89
N GLY A 157 -17.46 15.03 -2.68
CA GLY A 157 -18.34 13.91 -3.01
C GLY A 157 -18.30 13.45 -4.47
N ASN A 158 -17.48 14.08 -5.32
CA ASN A 158 -17.42 13.77 -6.76
C ASN A 158 -16.02 13.31 -7.21
N SER A 159 -15.17 12.90 -6.30
CA SER A 159 -13.82 12.41 -6.60
C SER A 159 -13.53 11.08 -5.92
N GLN A 160 -12.65 10.31 -6.52
CA GLN A 160 -12.17 9.04 -5.98
C GLN A 160 -10.66 8.97 -6.12
N GLU A 161 -10.03 8.35 -5.13
CA GLU A 161 -8.58 8.17 -5.09
C GLU A 161 -8.21 6.70 -5.21
N SER A 162 -7.07 6.44 -5.85
CA SER A 162 -6.44 5.13 -5.87
C SER A 162 -4.95 5.32 -5.59
N VAL A 163 -4.40 4.50 -4.70
CA VAL A 163 -3.00 4.57 -4.31
C VAL A 163 -2.32 3.26 -4.69
N THR A 164 -1.12 3.36 -5.26
CA THR A 164 -0.31 2.17 -5.56
C THR A 164 0.18 1.53 -4.26
N GLU A 165 0.57 0.27 -4.36
CA GLU A 165 1.37 -0.33 -3.32
C GLU A 165 2.77 0.28 -3.33
N GLN A 166 3.48 0.14 -2.21
CA GLN A 166 4.83 0.68 -2.10
C GLN A 166 5.75 0.06 -3.15
N ASP A 167 6.53 0.90 -3.82
CA ASP A 167 7.45 0.43 -4.85
C ASP A 167 8.55 -0.45 -4.23
N SER A 168 8.84 -1.58 -4.90
CA SER A 168 9.82 -2.54 -4.38
C SER A 168 11.27 -2.07 -4.51
N LYS A 169 11.52 -1.00 -5.26
CA LYS A 169 12.88 -0.47 -5.51
C LYS A 169 13.16 0.81 -4.74
N ASP A 170 12.26 1.81 -4.86
CA ASP A 170 12.48 3.11 -4.23
C ASP A 170 11.61 3.36 -3.01
N SER A 171 10.70 2.46 -2.70
CA SER A 171 9.83 2.50 -1.51
C SER A 171 8.87 3.69 -1.49
N THR A 172 8.52 4.23 -2.65
CA THR A 172 7.56 5.33 -2.78
C THR A 172 6.17 4.85 -3.13
N TYR A 173 5.21 5.78 -3.03
CA TYR A 173 3.82 5.59 -3.44
C TYR A 173 3.48 6.54 -4.58
N SER A 174 2.46 6.20 -5.35
CA SER A 174 1.84 7.11 -6.32
C SER A 174 0.34 7.07 -6.11
N LEU A 175 -0.32 8.19 -6.38
CA LEU A 175 -1.75 8.35 -6.14
C LEU A 175 -2.40 9.04 -7.32
N SER A 176 -3.56 8.54 -7.74
CA SER A 176 -4.42 9.24 -8.68
C SER A 176 -5.70 9.68 -7.97
N SER A 177 -6.12 10.91 -8.22
CA SER A 177 -7.42 11.41 -7.83
C SER A 177 -8.21 11.74 -9.09
N THR A 178 -9.42 11.21 -9.21
CA THR A 178 -10.26 11.41 -10.39
C THR A 178 -11.51 12.16 -9.99
N LEU A 179 -11.68 13.34 -10.59
CA LEU A 179 -12.89 14.15 -10.47
C LEU A 179 -13.81 13.79 -11.64
N THR A 180 -15.02 13.32 -11.35
CA THR A 180 -15.97 12.91 -12.37
C THR A 180 -17.14 13.87 -12.40
N LEU A 181 -17.40 14.44 -13.59
CA LEU A 181 -18.49 15.36 -13.85
C LEU A 181 -19.24 14.92 -15.10
N SER A 182 -20.50 15.35 -15.23
CA SER A 182 -21.18 15.27 -16.52
C SER A 182 -20.51 16.25 -17.49
N LYS A 183 -20.62 15.97 -18.80
CA LYS A 183 -20.15 16.90 -19.81
C LYS A 183 -20.78 18.29 -19.64
N ALA A 184 -22.08 18.33 -19.33
CA ALA A 184 -22.80 19.59 -19.14
C ALA A 184 -22.19 20.41 -18.00
N ASP A 185 -21.93 19.78 -16.83
CA ASP A 185 -21.32 20.47 -15.71
C ASP A 185 -19.87 20.87 -16.00
N TYR A 186 -19.13 20.01 -16.69
CA TYR A 186 -17.76 20.33 -17.07
C TYR A 186 -17.70 21.58 -17.95
N GLU A 187 -18.62 21.73 -18.90
CA GLU A 187 -18.65 22.85 -19.82
C GLU A 187 -19.12 24.17 -19.19
N LYS A 188 -19.70 24.12 -17.97
CA LYS A 188 -20.15 25.33 -17.25
C LYS A 188 -19.00 26.07 -16.56
N HIS A 189 -17.82 25.49 -16.46
CA HIS A 189 -16.70 26.06 -15.68
C HIS A 189 -15.44 26.13 -16.52
N LYS A 190 -14.51 26.98 -16.09
CA LYS A 190 -13.29 27.25 -16.83
C LYS A 190 -12.04 26.66 -16.17
N VAL A 191 -11.82 26.96 -14.89
CA VAL A 191 -10.57 26.63 -14.21
C VAL A 191 -10.73 25.36 -13.38
N TYR A 192 -9.94 24.37 -13.69
CA TYR A 192 -9.89 23.10 -12.96
C TYR A 192 -8.53 22.97 -12.29
N ALA A 193 -8.52 22.78 -10.98
CA ALA A 193 -7.29 22.74 -10.20
C ALA A 193 -7.32 21.60 -9.19
N CYS A 194 -6.17 20.94 -9.02
CA CYS A 194 -5.95 20.06 -7.87
C CYS A 194 -4.87 20.69 -6.98
N GLU A 195 -5.16 20.76 -5.67
CA GLU A 195 -4.25 21.26 -4.67
C GLU A 195 -3.78 20.09 -3.80
N VAL A 196 -2.45 19.94 -3.69
CA VAL A 196 -1.82 18.81 -3.01
C VAL A 196 -1.08 19.29 -1.78
N THR A 197 -1.38 18.68 -0.65
CA THR A 197 -0.67 18.86 0.61
C THR A 197 0.05 17.58 0.97
N HIS A 198 1.33 17.68 1.28
CA HIS A 198 2.17 16.55 1.65
C HIS A 198 3.31 17.03 2.54
N GLN A 199 3.78 16.15 3.42
CA GLN A 199 4.86 16.45 4.35
C GLN A 199 6.13 16.95 3.65
N GLY A 200 6.41 16.45 2.44
CA GLY A 200 7.58 16.83 1.66
C GLY A 200 7.46 18.19 0.96
N LEU A 201 6.29 18.82 1.00
CA LEU A 201 6.04 20.12 0.38
C LEU A 201 5.99 21.19 1.46
N SER A 202 6.77 22.27 1.32
CA SER A 202 6.78 23.38 2.28
C SER A 202 5.46 24.15 2.28
N SER A 203 4.75 24.14 1.15
CA SER A 203 3.43 24.73 0.98
C SER A 203 2.65 23.90 -0.05
N PRO A 204 1.31 23.94 -0.03
CA PRO A 204 0.51 23.18 -0.99
C PRO A 204 0.86 23.53 -2.44
N VAL A 205 0.91 22.52 -3.28
CA VAL A 205 1.17 22.67 -4.72
C VAL A 205 -0.15 22.57 -5.46
N THR A 206 -0.40 23.51 -6.36
CA THR A 206 -1.60 23.54 -7.19
C THR A 206 -1.23 23.36 -8.64
N LYS A 207 -1.86 22.40 -9.30
CA LYS A 207 -1.79 22.24 -10.76
C LYS A 207 -3.17 22.51 -11.32
N SER A 208 -3.24 23.27 -12.41
CA SER A 208 -4.51 23.68 -12.98
C SER A 208 -4.43 23.77 -14.49
N PHE A 209 -5.59 23.78 -15.11
CA PHE A 209 -5.74 24.09 -16.52
C PHE A 209 -7.04 24.87 -16.73
N ASN A 210 -7.10 25.59 -17.85
CA ASN A 210 -8.32 26.24 -18.30
C ASN A 210 -8.95 25.38 -19.39
N ARG A 211 -10.23 25.05 -19.22
CA ARG A 211 -10.94 24.23 -20.21
C ARG A 211 -10.87 24.86 -21.60
N GLY A 212 -10.46 24.04 -22.59
CA GLY A 212 -10.39 24.46 -23.99
C GLY A 212 -9.10 25.19 -24.38
N GLU A 213 -8.18 25.41 -23.45
CA GLU A 213 -6.85 25.96 -23.76
C GLU A 213 -5.84 24.82 -23.91
N CYS A 214 -5.02 24.88 -24.95
CA CYS A 214 -3.97 23.90 -25.18
C CYS A 214 -2.68 24.29 -24.47
#